data_61f41d18bf118350e67cf9aada1c5075
#
_entry.id   61f41d18bf118350e67cf9aada1c5075
#
_cell.length_a   1.000
_cell.length_b   1.000
_cell.length_c   1.000
_cell.angle_alpha   90.00
_cell.angle_beta   90.00
_cell.angle_gamma   90.00
#
_symmetry.space_group_name_H-M   'P 1'
#
loop_
_entity.id
_entity.type
_entity.pdbx_description
1 polymer ?
#
loop_
_entity_poly.entity_id
_entity_poly.type
_entity_poly.pdbx_seq_one_letter_code
_entity_poly.pdbx_strand_id
1 'polypeptide(L)'
;VHHLSNEILIQGDLQSSQFVEGRVLYAGHLMLHYGHFITEGLSRLYPIVKSINFDYIAFLPFIFGGNSFVNSPPDYHKFIFASLGISLDQIILLRELTCFNELWVPSPAWPINSDAHPVMSDIYRKVRDYSLNSLACHELKSGHNLYIARSANLRSDRNSVIEGAFRDLGFTVVALEKYSFGKQMMLLNQAKCVAGFSGSGLHNI
;
A
#
# COMPACT_ATOMS: atom_id res chain seq x y z
N VAL A 1 -14.04 5.18 -15.99
CA VAL A 1 -14.79 4.42 -14.98
C VAL A 1 -14.99 3.04 -15.58
N HIS A 2 -14.19 2.07 -15.14
CA HIS A 2 -14.37 0.69 -15.56
C HIS A 2 -15.45 0.08 -14.66
N HIS A 3 -16.59 -0.25 -15.25
CA HIS A 3 -17.58 -1.09 -14.59
C HIS A 3 -17.00 -2.50 -14.46
N LEU A 4 -16.73 -2.92 -13.25
CA LEU A 4 -16.50 -4.33 -12.97
C LEU A 4 -17.84 -5.03 -13.14
N SER A 5 -17.96 -5.88 -14.16
CA SER A 5 -19.14 -6.74 -14.29
C SER A 5 -19.15 -7.74 -13.15
N ASN A 6 -20.34 -8.05 -12.62
CA ASN A 6 -20.48 -9.12 -11.62
C ASN A 6 -20.40 -10.53 -12.23
N GLU A 7 -20.12 -10.63 -13.53
CA GLU A 7 -19.99 -11.89 -14.25
C GLU A 7 -18.51 -12.24 -14.41
N ILE A 8 -18.13 -13.38 -13.89
CA ILE A 8 -16.82 -13.99 -14.13
C ILE A 8 -16.97 -14.92 -15.30
N LEU A 9 -16.44 -14.51 -16.46
CA LEU A 9 -16.32 -15.40 -17.63
C LEU A 9 -15.04 -16.21 -17.48
N ILE A 10 -15.19 -17.52 -17.24
CA ILE A 10 -14.06 -18.46 -17.27
C ILE A 10 -13.93 -18.93 -18.73
N GLN A 11 -12.89 -18.44 -19.43
CA GLN A 11 -12.52 -18.92 -20.76
C GLN A 11 -11.17 -19.61 -20.65
N GLY A 12 -11.12 -20.91 -20.89
CA GLY A 12 -9.88 -21.68 -20.92
C GLY A 12 -10.07 -23.17 -20.69
N ASP A 13 -9.01 -23.93 -20.93
CA ASP A 13 -8.96 -25.36 -20.64
C ASP A 13 -8.67 -25.56 -19.13
N LEU A 14 -9.66 -26.07 -18.42
CA LEU A 14 -9.54 -26.38 -16.98
C LEU A 14 -8.49 -27.49 -16.68
N GLN A 15 -8.02 -28.19 -17.71
CA GLN A 15 -7.04 -29.28 -17.52
C GLN A 15 -5.61 -28.80 -17.30
N SER A 16 -5.31 -27.52 -17.58
CA SER A 16 -3.98 -26.93 -17.40
C SER A 16 -3.83 -26.07 -16.13
N SER A 17 -4.71 -26.26 -15.14
CA SER A 17 -4.68 -25.48 -13.91
C SER A 17 -3.52 -25.89 -13.00
N GLN A 18 -2.82 -24.89 -12.45
CA GLN A 18 -1.92 -25.11 -11.30
C GLN A 18 -2.74 -25.49 -10.07
N PHE A 19 -2.17 -26.30 -9.19
CA PHE A 19 -2.77 -26.62 -7.89
C PHE A 19 -1.87 -26.10 -6.77
N VAL A 20 -2.47 -25.37 -5.83
CA VAL A 20 -1.78 -24.83 -4.66
C VAL A 20 -2.35 -25.49 -3.41
N GLU A 21 -1.50 -26.23 -2.70
CA GLU A 21 -1.82 -26.81 -1.40
C GLU A 21 -1.71 -25.74 -0.30
N GLY A 22 -2.45 -25.96 0.80
CA GLY A 22 -2.45 -25.07 1.95
C GLY A 22 -3.57 -24.04 1.93
N ARG A 23 -3.52 -23.17 2.94
CA ARG A 23 -4.51 -22.10 3.15
C ARG A 23 -4.07 -20.84 2.45
N VAL A 24 -4.86 -20.39 1.50
CA VAL A 24 -4.55 -19.24 0.65
C VAL A 24 -5.53 -18.09 0.91
N LEU A 25 -5.01 -16.87 1.13
CA LEU A 25 -5.79 -15.65 1.17
C LEU A 25 -5.79 -14.98 -0.20
N TYR A 26 -6.95 -14.81 -0.82
CA TYR A 26 -7.09 -13.99 -2.02
C TYR A 26 -7.16 -12.52 -1.63
N ALA A 27 -6.15 -11.76 -2.01
CA ALA A 27 -5.99 -10.37 -1.64
C ALA A 27 -6.40 -9.36 -2.74
N GLY A 28 -7.00 -9.84 -3.83
CA GLY A 28 -7.46 -8.98 -4.93
C GLY A 28 -6.33 -8.64 -5.91
N HIS A 29 -6.33 -7.41 -6.44
CA HIS A 29 -5.32 -6.96 -7.38
C HIS A 29 -4.08 -6.41 -6.67
N LEU A 30 -2.89 -6.79 -7.15
CA LEU A 30 -1.65 -6.19 -6.71
C LEU A 30 -1.43 -4.84 -7.40
N MET A 31 -1.84 -3.78 -6.74
CA MET A 31 -1.76 -2.43 -7.27
C MET A 31 -0.33 -1.90 -7.18
N LEU A 32 0.25 -1.49 -8.34
CA LEU A 32 1.58 -0.86 -8.37
C LEU A 32 1.55 0.64 -8.09
N HIS A 33 0.39 1.29 -8.22
CA HIS A 33 0.24 2.69 -7.86
C HIS A 33 0.06 2.82 -6.35
N TYR A 34 0.92 3.59 -5.70
CA TYR A 34 1.00 3.70 -4.24
C TYR A 34 -0.34 3.96 -3.57
N GLY A 35 -1.07 5.01 -4.01
CA GLY A 35 -2.36 5.37 -3.42
C GLY A 35 -3.38 4.23 -3.48
N HIS A 36 -3.51 3.58 -4.64
CA HIS A 36 -4.41 2.43 -4.79
C HIS A 36 -3.96 1.21 -3.98
N PHE A 37 -2.67 1.01 -3.83
CA PHE A 37 -2.18 -0.10 -3.02
C PHE A 37 -2.55 0.05 -1.54
N ILE A 38 -2.32 1.21 -0.94
CA ILE A 38 -2.59 1.40 0.49
C ILE A 38 -4.08 1.50 0.82
N THR A 39 -4.93 1.86 -0.12
CA THR A 39 -6.38 1.89 0.05
C THR A 39 -7.00 0.55 -0.36
N GLU A 40 -7.12 0.30 -1.63
CA GLU A 40 -7.82 -0.86 -2.20
C GLU A 40 -6.99 -2.15 -2.08
N GLY A 41 -5.66 -2.06 -2.34
CA GLY A 41 -4.76 -3.23 -2.33
C GLY A 41 -4.63 -3.90 -0.96
N LEU A 42 -4.69 -3.13 0.13
CA LEU A 42 -4.62 -3.67 1.49
C LEU A 42 -5.98 -4.11 2.03
N SER A 43 -7.07 -3.73 1.36
CA SER A 43 -8.43 -3.86 1.90
C SER A 43 -8.89 -5.29 2.17
N ARG A 44 -8.20 -6.30 1.64
CA ARG A 44 -8.50 -7.72 1.86
C ARG A 44 -7.49 -8.42 2.78
N LEU A 45 -6.48 -7.70 3.28
CA LEU A 45 -5.45 -8.26 4.17
C LEU A 45 -5.83 -8.24 5.66
N TYR A 46 -7.01 -7.74 6.01
CA TYR A 46 -7.44 -7.66 7.41
C TYR A 46 -7.52 -9.01 8.14
N PRO A 47 -7.72 -10.19 7.51
CA PRO A 47 -7.69 -11.45 8.24
C PRO A 47 -6.32 -11.68 8.92
N ILE A 48 -5.23 -11.21 8.31
CA ILE A 48 -3.88 -11.34 8.85
C ILE A 48 -3.72 -10.52 10.14
N VAL A 49 -4.28 -9.31 10.20
CA VAL A 49 -4.22 -8.49 11.42
C VAL A 49 -5.15 -9.01 12.51
N LYS A 50 -6.06 -9.91 12.18
CA LYS A 50 -6.87 -10.69 13.12
C LYS A 50 -6.23 -12.02 13.52
N SER A 51 -4.94 -12.18 13.26
CA SER A 51 -4.12 -13.35 13.62
C SER A 51 -4.56 -14.65 12.96
N ILE A 52 -5.15 -14.56 11.77
CA ILE A 52 -5.42 -15.73 10.93
C ILE A 52 -4.18 -15.97 10.07
N ASN A 53 -3.62 -17.19 10.17
CA ASN A 53 -2.43 -17.57 9.42
C ASN A 53 -2.80 -18.14 8.05
N PHE A 54 -2.00 -17.78 7.06
CA PHE A 54 -2.10 -18.29 5.69
C PHE A 54 -0.72 -18.76 5.24
N ASP A 55 -0.71 -19.83 4.46
CA ASP A 55 0.51 -20.32 3.82
C ASP A 55 0.91 -19.39 2.67
N TYR A 56 -0.09 -18.90 1.93
CA TYR A 56 0.12 -18.02 0.78
C TYR A 56 -0.89 -16.88 0.72
N ILE A 57 -0.47 -15.79 0.08
CA ILE A 57 -1.29 -14.61 -0.24
C ILE A 57 -1.35 -14.47 -1.76
N ALA A 58 -2.50 -14.69 -2.36
CA ALA A 58 -2.69 -14.69 -3.79
C ALA A 58 -3.22 -13.35 -4.29
N PHE A 59 -2.57 -12.79 -5.30
CA PHE A 59 -2.98 -11.57 -5.97
C PHE A 59 -3.17 -11.80 -7.47
N LEU A 60 -4.15 -11.10 -8.05
CA LEU A 60 -4.20 -10.89 -9.49
C LEU A 60 -3.19 -9.80 -9.86
N PRO A 61 -2.33 -10.02 -10.89
CA PRO A 61 -1.44 -8.98 -11.35
C PRO A 61 -2.25 -7.83 -11.98
N PHE A 62 -1.96 -6.59 -11.57
CA PHE A 62 -2.57 -5.42 -12.18
C PHE A 62 -1.76 -4.99 -13.39
N ILE A 63 -2.37 -5.03 -14.59
CA ILE A 63 -1.66 -4.96 -15.88
C ILE A 63 -1.35 -3.53 -16.35
N PHE A 64 -1.76 -2.49 -15.65
CA PHE A 64 -1.42 -1.12 -16.03
C PHE A 64 0.02 -0.80 -15.68
N GLY A 65 0.87 -0.63 -16.68
CA GLY A 65 2.25 -0.13 -16.53
C GLY A 65 3.37 -1.15 -16.63
N GLY A 66 3.12 -2.36 -17.13
CA GLY A 66 4.19 -3.31 -17.44
C GLY A 66 4.55 -4.29 -16.33
N ASN A 67 5.30 -5.31 -16.68
CA ASN A 67 5.61 -6.52 -15.90
C ASN A 67 6.57 -6.35 -14.71
N SER A 68 6.67 -5.19 -14.10
CA SER A 68 7.78 -4.85 -13.20
C SER A 68 7.73 -5.45 -11.79
N PHE A 69 6.59 -5.96 -11.31
CA PHE A 69 6.52 -6.51 -9.95
C PHE A 69 7.33 -7.80 -9.76
N VAL A 70 7.46 -8.62 -10.81
CA VAL A 70 8.05 -9.96 -10.70
C VAL A 70 9.53 -9.93 -10.32
N ASN A 71 10.27 -8.93 -10.81
CA ASN A 71 11.72 -8.88 -10.64
C ASN A 71 12.18 -7.98 -9.48
N SER A 72 11.39 -6.98 -9.11
CA SER A 72 11.70 -6.08 -7.99
C SER A 72 10.45 -5.35 -7.52
N PRO A 73 9.74 -5.84 -6.49
CA PRO A 73 8.62 -5.12 -5.91
C PRO A 73 9.09 -3.76 -5.37
N PRO A 74 8.27 -2.70 -5.52
CA PRO A 74 8.57 -1.39 -4.95
C PRO A 74 8.85 -1.47 -3.44
N ASP A 75 9.70 -0.57 -2.94
CA ASP A 75 10.12 -0.55 -1.54
C ASP A 75 8.96 -0.52 -0.55
N TYR A 76 7.92 0.25 -0.84
CA TYR A 76 6.73 0.33 0.02
C TYR A 76 5.94 -0.98 0.08
N HIS A 77 5.91 -1.80 -0.99
CA HIS A 77 5.30 -3.13 -0.94
C HIS A 77 6.07 -4.04 0.01
N LYS A 78 7.41 -4.10 -0.13
CA LYS A 78 8.27 -4.90 0.74
C LYS A 78 8.09 -4.53 2.19
N PHE A 79 8.12 -3.21 2.47
CA PHE A 79 7.97 -2.69 3.82
C PHE A 79 6.60 -3.03 4.43
N ILE A 80 5.52 -2.78 3.69
CA ILE A 80 4.16 -3.02 4.17
C ILE A 80 3.91 -4.52 4.37
N PHE A 81 4.33 -5.37 3.44
CA PHE A 81 4.20 -6.82 3.61
C PHE A 81 4.98 -7.31 4.84
N ALA A 82 6.22 -6.88 5.00
CA ALA A 82 7.02 -7.21 6.19
C ALA A 82 6.35 -6.74 7.49
N SER A 83 5.74 -5.55 7.50
CA SER A 83 5.03 -5.03 8.66
C SER A 83 3.79 -5.85 9.04
N LEU A 84 3.19 -6.53 8.07
CA LEU A 84 2.07 -7.44 8.28
C LEU A 84 2.52 -8.87 8.59
N GLY A 85 3.83 -9.13 8.59
CA GLY A 85 4.39 -10.47 8.78
C GLY A 85 4.29 -11.35 7.54
N ILE A 86 4.09 -10.77 6.35
CA ILE A 86 4.06 -11.47 5.08
C ILE A 86 5.45 -11.45 4.47
N SER A 87 6.02 -12.62 4.19
CA SER A 87 7.25 -12.72 3.43
C SER A 87 6.96 -12.76 1.92
N LEU A 88 7.93 -12.36 1.09
CA LEU A 88 7.70 -12.25 -0.35
C LEU A 88 7.53 -13.60 -1.04
N ASP A 89 8.07 -14.68 -0.48
CA ASP A 89 7.91 -16.06 -0.95
C ASP A 89 6.50 -16.63 -0.69
N GLN A 90 5.73 -16.03 0.22
CA GLN A 90 4.32 -16.35 0.42
C GLN A 90 3.41 -15.72 -0.65
N ILE A 91 3.92 -14.81 -1.50
CA ILE A 91 3.09 -14.09 -2.46
C ILE A 91 3.00 -14.88 -3.78
N ILE A 92 1.78 -15.22 -4.16
CA ILE A 92 1.45 -15.86 -5.44
C ILE A 92 0.80 -14.82 -6.36
N LEU A 93 1.32 -14.69 -7.58
CA LEU A 93 0.68 -13.92 -8.65
C LEU A 93 -0.09 -14.86 -9.57
N LEU A 94 -1.41 -14.72 -9.55
CA LEU A 94 -2.34 -15.54 -10.36
C LEU A 94 -2.29 -15.10 -11.83
N ARG A 95 -1.46 -15.74 -12.63
CA ARG A 95 -1.26 -15.45 -14.06
C ARG A 95 -2.00 -16.43 -14.96
N GLU A 96 -2.40 -17.56 -14.41
CA GLU A 96 -3.09 -18.63 -15.08
C GLU A 96 -4.17 -19.21 -14.16
N LEU A 97 -5.02 -20.07 -14.71
CA LEU A 97 -6.05 -20.74 -13.93
C LEU A 97 -5.41 -21.57 -12.82
N THR A 98 -5.77 -21.31 -11.58
CA THR A 98 -5.18 -21.92 -10.40
C THR A 98 -6.27 -22.51 -9.51
N CYS A 99 -6.12 -23.77 -9.12
CA CYS A 99 -6.97 -24.44 -8.15
C CYS A 99 -6.31 -24.39 -6.77
N PHE A 100 -7.11 -24.28 -5.73
CA PHE A 100 -6.65 -24.17 -4.36
C PHE A 100 -7.29 -25.26 -3.49
N ASN A 101 -6.52 -25.79 -2.54
CA ASN A 101 -7.06 -26.66 -1.52
C ASN A 101 -8.03 -25.92 -0.58
N GLU A 102 -7.59 -24.74 -0.10
CA GLU A 102 -8.40 -23.85 0.77
C GLU A 102 -8.18 -22.41 0.35
N LEU A 103 -9.22 -21.75 -0.18
CA LEU A 103 -9.17 -20.36 -0.61
C LEU A 103 -10.11 -19.49 0.23
N TRP A 104 -9.54 -18.50 0.91
CA TRP A 104 -10.27 -17.46 1.62
C TRP A 104 -10.42 -16.23 0.74
N VAL A 105 -11.66 -15.80 0.53
CA VAL A 105 -11.99 -14.64 -0.31
C VAL A 105 -12.75 -13.61 0.54
N PRO A 106 -12.04 -12.79 1.33
CA PRO A 106 -12.69 -11.78 2.16
C PRO A 106 -13.29 -10.66 1.30
N SER A 107 -14.40 -10.09 1.76
CA SER A 107 -14.90 -8.85 1.18
C SER A 107 -13.90 -7.73 1.38
N PRO A 108 -13.79 -6.75 0.43
CA PRO A 108 -12.90 -5.62 0.64
C PRO A 108 -13.36 -4.78 1.83
N ALA A 109 -12.44 -4.45 2.73
CA ALA A 109 -12.72 -3.57 3.87
C ALA A 109 -12.79 -2.08 3.47
N TRP A 110 -12.39 -1.76 2.26
CA TRP A 110 -12.57 -0.45 1.64
C TRP A 110 -12.96 -0.62 0.17
N PRO A 111 -14.28 -0.74 -0.13
CA PRO A 111 -14.77 -0.75 -1.50
C PRO A 111 -14.59 0.63 -2.17
N ILE A 112 -14.38 0.63 -3.48
CA ILE A 112 -14.28 1.87 -4.26
C ILE A 112 -15.55 2.73 -4.06
N ASN A 113 -15.36 4.03 -3.85
CA ASN A 113 -16.43 5.00 -3.60
C ASN A 113 -17.29 4.70 -2.35
N SER A 114 -16.72 4.07 -1.36
CA SER A 114 -17.38 3.75 -0.09
C SER A 114 -16.52 4.15 1.09
N ASP A 115 -17.09 4.10 2.28
CA ASP A 115 -16.38 4.32 3.53
C ASP A 115 -15.45 3.14 3.85
N ALA A 116 -14.31 3.44 4.45
CA ALA A 116 -13.41 2.42 4.94
C ALA A 116 -13.94 1.78 6.23
N HIS A 117 -13.97 0.46 6.27
CA HIS A 117 -14.29 -0.25 7.50
C HIS A 117 -13.22 0.01 8.58
N PRO A 118 -13.58 0.15 9.87
CA PRO A 118 -12.64 0.45 10.97
C PRO A 118 -11.44 -0.51 11.06
N VAL A 119 -11.56 -1.74 10.56
CA VAL A 119 -10.46 -2.72 10.52
C VAL A 119 -9.26 -2.24 9.68
N MET A 120 -9.44 -1.31 8.76
CA MET A 120 -8.34 -0.69 8.03
C MET A 120 -7.37 0.04 8.96
N SER A 121 -7.88 0.63 10.04
CA SER A 121 -7.04 1.26 11.08
C SER A 121 -6.12 0.25 11.77
N ASP A 122 -6.51 -1.03 11.86
CA ASP A 122 -5.65 -2.06 12.45
C ASP A 122 -4.46 -2.38 11.52
N ILE A 123 -4.71 -2.39 10.20
CA ILE A 123 -3.65 -2.56 9.19
C ILE A 123 -2.66 -1.40 9.28
N TYR A 124 -3.15 -0.15 9.25
CA TYR A 124 -2.29 1.04 9.27
C TYR A 124 -1.51 1.17 10.59
N ARG A 125 -2.11 0.81 11.72
CA ARG A 125 -1.40 0.76 13.01
C ARG A 125 -0.25 -0.24 12.99
N LYS A 126 -0.43 -1.45 12.44
CA LYS A 126 0.67 -2.41 12.30
C LYS A 126 1.82 -1.86 11.45
N VAL A 127 1.51 -1.19 10.33
CA VAL A 127 2.53 -0.58 9.46
C VAL A 127 3.28 0.53 10.21
N ARG A 128 2.56 1.41 10.91
CA ARG A 128 3.14 2.46 11.75
C ARG A 128 4.04 1.90 12.84
N ASP A 129 3.54 0.96 13.62
CA ASP A 129 4.26 0.41 14.77
C ASP A 129 5.52 -0.35 14.32
N TYR A 130 5.46 -1.07 13.20
CA TYR A 130 6.62 -1.68 12.59
C TYR A 130 7.66 -0.62 12.18
N SER A 131 7.23 0.47 11.58
CA SER A 131 8.10 1.59 11.21
C SER A 131 8.83 2.17 12.42
N LEU A 132 8.10 2.42 13.51
CA LEU A 132 8.66 2.99 14.73
C LEU A 132 9.68 2.06 15.41
N ASN A 133 9.45 0.76 15.35
CA ASN A 133 10.32 -0.25 15.96
C ASN A 133 11.55 -0.59 15.10
N SER A 134 11.43 -0.50 13.77
CA SER A 134 12.47 -0.92 12.82
C SER A 134 13.56 0.12 12.60
N LEU A 135 13.27 1.39 12.88
CA LEU A 135 14.17 2.50 12.60
C LEU A 135 14.53 3.20 13.92
N ALA A 136 15.74 2.95 14.41
CA ALA A 136 16.30 3.74 15.49
C ALA A 136 16.39 5.22 15.06
N CYS A 137 15.50 6.04 15.60
CA CYS A 137 15.36 7.43 15.15
C CYS A 137 16.04 8.40 16.11
N HIS A 138 17.19 8.93 15.71
CA HIS A 138 17.90 9.98 16.45
C HIS A 138 17.96 11.33 15.73
N GLU A 139 17.39 11.46 14.50
CA GLU A 139 17.73 12.61 13.66
C GLU A 139 16.70 13.73 13.56
N LEU A 140 15.46 13.55 14.00
CA LEU A 140 14.46 14.59 13.90
C LEU A 140 13.87 14.95 15.27
N LYS A 141 13.90 16.23 15.58
CA LYS A 141 13.19 16.74 16.76
C LYS A 141 11.70 16.52 16.56
N SER A 142 11.04 15.87 17.50
CA SER A 142 9.57 15.76 17.49
C SER A 142 8.92 17.12 17.53
N GLY A 143 7.75 17.27 16.90
CA GLY A 143 6.94 18.49 16.99
C GLY A 143 7.19 19.52 15.89
N HIS A 144 7.83 19.16 14.77
CA HIS A 144 7.97 20.05 13.62
C HIS A 144 6.71 20.05 12.73
N ASN A 145 6.52 21.16 12.00
CA ASN A 145 5.48 21.25 10.98
C ASN A 145 6.05 20.81 9.63
N LEU A 146 5.36 19.92 8.93
CA LEU A 146 5.76 19.40 7.62
C LEU A 146 4.84 19.92 6.52
N TYR A 147 5.44 20.36 5.42
CA TYR A 147 4.74 20.54 4.16
C TYR A 147 5.21 19.48 3.15
N ILE A 148 4.29 18.63 2.70
CA ILE A 148 4.57 17.60 1.68
C ILE A 148 4.55 18.26 0.31
N ALA A 149 5.72 18.44 -0.27
CA ALA A 149 5.89 18.98 -1.61
C ALA A 149 5.39 17.98 -2.66
N ARG A 150 4.89 18.49 -3.76
CA ARG A 150 4.51 17.67 -4.90
C ARG A 150 5.77 17.08 -5.56
N SER A 151 5.68 15.86 -6.09
CA SER A 151 6.79 15.22 -6.78
C SER A 151 7.32 16.09 -7.94
N ALA A 152 8.60 15.99 -8.22
CA ALA A 152 9.28 16.84 -9.19
C ALA A 152 8.61 16.85 -10.58
N ASN A 153 8.10 15.68 -11.01
CA ASN A 153 7.43 15.50 -12.31
C ASN A 153 6.06 16.22 -12.41
N LEU A 154 5.49 16.65 -11.27
CA LEU A 154 4.19 17.28 -11.18
C LEU A 154 4.30 18.73 -10.67
N ARG A 155 5.52 19.24 -10.49
CA ARG A 155 5.78 20.61 -10.05
C ARG A 155 5.47 21.61 -11.15
N SER A 156 4.86 22.72 -10.74
CA SER A 156 4.69 23.94 -11.53
C SER A 156 5.30 25.12 -10.78
N ASP A 157 5.48 26.25 -11.44
CA ASP A 157 5.99 27.49 -10.79
C ASP A 157 5.12 27.92 -9.59
N ARG A 158 3.82 27.65 -9.65
CA ARG A 158 2.91 27.91 -8.53
C ARG A 158 3.23 27.09 -7.28
N ASN A 159 3.75 25.87 -7.45
CA ASN A 159 4.12 25.03 -6.32
C ASN A 159 5.30 25.62 -5.55
N SER A 160 6.29 26.22 -6.24
CA SER A 160 7.45 26.85 -5.61
C SER A 160 7.04 28.06 -4.77
N VAL A 161 6.06 28.84 -5.21
CA VAL A 161 5.52 29.98 -4.45
C VAL A 161 4.84 29.49 -3.16
N ILE A 162 4.00 28.44 -3.26
CA ILE A 162 3.32 27.87 -2.10
C ILE A 162 4.32 27.25 -1.12
N GLU A 163 5.30 26.51 -1.62
CA GLU A 163 6.37 25.95 -0.79
C GLU A 163 7.18 27.04 -0.06
N GLY A 164 7.43 28.18 -0.73
CA GLY A 164 8.05 29.35 -0.13
C GLY A 164 7.22 29.90 1.04
N ALA A 165 5.93 30.13 0.82
CA ALA A 165 5.03 30.62 1.86
C ALA A 165 4.97 29.67 3.08
N PHE A 166 4.97 28.35 2.87
CA PHE A 166 5.02 27.41 3.98
C PHE A 166 6.36 27.43 4.73
N ARG A 167 7.49 27.64 4.04
CA ARG A 167 8.80 27.85 4.71
C ARG A 167 8.78 29.08 5.58
N ASP A 168 8.21 30.18 5.09
CA ASP A 168 8.09 31.45 5.85
C ASP A 168 7.20 31.27 7.08
N LEU A 169 6.24 30.36 7.05
CA LEU A 169 5.40 29.96 8.19
C LEU A 169 6.08 28.92 9.13
N GLY A 170 7.35 28.60 8.91
CA GLY A 170 8.11 27.67 9.76
C GLY A 170 7.87 26.20 9.46
N PHE A 171 7.32 25.84 8.30
CA PHE A 171 7.21 24.47 7.87
C PHE A 171 8.51 23.96 7.22
N THR A 172 8.86 22.72 7.52
CA THR A 172 9.88 21.99 6.77
C THR A 172 9.25 21.40 5.51
N VAL A 173 9.70 21.85 4.34
CA VAL A 173 9.20 21.34 3.05
C VAL A 173 9.93 20.05 2.68
N VAL A 174 9.21 18.96 2.51
CA VAL A 174 9.74 17.64 2.20
C VAL A 174 9.14 17.05 0.94
N ALA A 175 9.97 16.44 0.11
CA ALA A 175 9.54 15.59 -1.02
C ALA A 175 9.66 14.14 -0.57
N LEU A 176 8.53 13.51 -0.25
CA LEU A 176 8.51 12.18 0.39
C LEU A 176 9.19 11.11 -0.48
N GLU A 177 9.08 11.21 -1.80
CA GLU A 177 9.71 10.27 -2.73
C GLU A 177 11.24 10.19 -2.65
N LYS A 178 11.89 11.12 -1.96
CA LYS A 178 13.34 11.11 -1.71
C LYS A 178 13.76 10.24 -0.53
N TYR A 179 12.80 9.72 0.22
CA TYR A 179 13.03 8.92 1.41
C TYR A 179 12.49 7.51 1.23
N SER A 180 13.15 6.53 1.88
CA SER A 180 12.58 5.18 1.99
C SER A 180 11.22 5.23 2.68
N PHE A 181 10.34 4.27 2.42
CA PHE A 181 8.99 4.28 2.96
C PHE A 181 8.96 4.35 4.50
N GLY A 182 9.80 3.57 5.17
CA GLY A 182 9.92 3.63 6.63
C GLY A 182 10.31 5.03 7.14
N LYS A 183 11.23 5.72 6.45
CA LYS A 183 11.60 7.10 6.82
C LYS A 183 10.45 8.07 6.61
N GLN A 184 9.63 7.89 5.57
CA GLN A 184 8.41 8.68 5.36
C GLN A 184 7.46 8.53 6.54
N MET A 185 7.20 7.30 6.98
CA MET A 185 6.34 7.01 8.13
C MET A 185 6.85 7.69 9.41
N MET A 186 8.15 7.67 9.63
CA MET A 186 8.76 8.33 10.80
C MET A 186 8.62 9.83 10.75
N LEU A 187 8.91 10.46 9.60
CA LEU A 187 8.75 11.91 9.40
C LEU A 187 7.32 12.36 9.74
N LEU A 188 6.34 11.63 9.23
CA LEU A 188 4.93 11.94 9.43
C LEU A 188 4.48 11.71 10.88
N ASN A 189 4.91 10.62 11.52
CA ASN A 189 4.55 10.32 12.90
C ASN A 189 5.14 11.32 13.91
N GLN A 190 6.28 11.95 13.59
CA GLN A 190 6.92 12.95 14.45
C GLN A 190 6.41 14.37 14.20
N ALA A 191 5.63 14.58 13.14
CA ALA A 191 5.12 15.88 12.80
C ALA A 191 4.00 16.33 13.76
N LYS A 192 4.04 17.60 14.17
CA LYS A 192 2.96 18.26 14.89
C LYS A 192 1.80 18.61 13.96
N CYS A 193 2.13 19.03 12.76
CA CYS A 193 1.19 19.42 11.72
C CYS A 193 1.72 19.00 10.37
N VAL A 194 0.83 18.46 9.52
CA VAL A 194 1.16 18.09 8.15
C VAL A 194 0.24 18.85 7.21
N ALA A 195 0.82 19.48 6.22
CA ALA A 195 0.13 20.15 5.11
C ALA A 195 0.70 19.67 3.77
N GLY A 196 -0.07 19.76 2.71
CA GLY A 196 0.39 19.38 1.38
C GLY A 196 -0.71 19.46 0.34
N PHE A 197 -0.36 19.28 -0.93
CA PHE A 197 -1.35 19.09 -1.97
C PHE A 197 -2.06 17.75 -1.83
N SER A 198 -3.34 17.70 -2.25
CA SER A 198 -4.08 16.45 -2.38
C SER A 198 -3.29 15.45 -3.25
N GLY A 199 -3.07 14.27 -2.73
CA GLY A 199 -2.31 13.21 -3.39
C GLY A 199 -2.00 12.06 -2.45
N SER A 200 -1.46 10.97 -3.02
CA SER A 200 -1.23 9.72 -2.29
C SER A 200 -0.26 9.83 -1.11
N GLY A 201 0.61 10.85 -1.07
CA GLY A 201 1.47 11.11 0.07
C GLY A 201 0.71 11.47 1.37
N LEU A 202 -0.50 12.04 1.25
CA LEU A 202 -1.35 12.37 2.40
C LEU A 202 -2.11 11.16 2.96
N HIS A 203 -2.14 10.03 2.26
CA HIS A 203 -2.74 8.80 2.80
C HIS A 203 -1.92 8.16 3.92
N ASN A 204 -0.72 8.67 4.18
CA ASN A 204 0.17 8.16 5.24
C ASN A 204 -0.04 8.84 6.61
N ILE A 205 -1.02 9.74 6.72
CA ILE A 205 -1.31 10.54 7.91
C ILE A 205 -2.37 9.85 8.77
#